data_8f95e7c682085429b4e889991ff1b964
#
_entry.id   8f95e7c682085429b4e889991ff1b964
#
_cell.length_a   1.000
_cell.length_b   1.000
_cell.length_c   1.000
_cell.angle_alpha   90.00
_cell.angle_beta   90.00
_cell.angle_gamma   90.00
#
_symmetry.space_group_name_H-M   'P 1'
#
loop_
_entity.id
_entity.type
_entity.pdbx_description
1 polymer ?
#
loop_
_entity_poly.entity_id
_entity_poly.type
_entity_poly.pdbx_seq_one_letter_code
_entity_poly.pdbx_strand_id
1 'polypeptide(L)'
;LVVLATVLAIIIGIAIGIVTAIRQYSGLDYVVTFLIFLFFSLPVFWAAVLLKEYMGIRFNDWIRSPELNWPLLIGVAVLAGLVLQAVMAGDLRRRAFTFGATAAFILLAGWVLFAVDFWRHPQMGPVVQLVIGLAAAVGATAVISGLRNRSVLKAALVTAAIGLVAYYATYGLLWRTPSALLLAGLGVILVLVAILVGRLLGGFSKGSAVSASLVTALIMGVAIVAEHLMNYWPTFLKVKPRPISTIGSGTPNLDAHFWVVFLDRGAQLLLPTILL
;
A
#
# COMPACT_ATOMS: atom_id res chain seq x y z
N LEU A 1 -16.80 6.40 -7.33
CA LEU A 1 -15.60 7.22 -7.25
C LEU A 1 -15.62 8.08 -6.00
N VAL A 2 -16.60 8.99 -5.82
CA VAL A 2 -16.70 9.87 -4.64
C VAL A 2 -16.64 9.10 -3.33
N VAL A 3 -17.42 8.02 -3.19
CA VAL A 3 -17.42 7.18 -1.97
C VAL A 3 -16.04 6.62 -1.67
N LEU A 4 -15.34 6.11 -2.68
CA LEU A 4 -13.98 5.57 -2.51
C LEU A 4 -13.00 6.65 -2.05
N ALA A 5 -13.01 7.81 -2.71
CA ALA A 5 -12.16 8.95 -2.35
C ALA A 5 -12.44 9.43 -0.92
N THR A 6 -13.73 9.57 -0.55
CA THR A 6 -14.13 9.99 0.80
C THR A 6 -13.68 9.00 1.87
N VAL A 7 -13.86 7.69 1.65
CA VAL A 7 -13.40 6.65 2.61
C VAL A 7 -11.87 6.69 2.77
N LEU A 8 -11.13 6.80 1.67
CA LEU A 8 -9.68 6.92 1.74
C LEU A 8 -9.24 8.20 2.45
N ALA A 9 -9.88 9.33 2.16
CA ALA A 9 -9.59 10.61 2.82
C ALA A 9 -9.84 10.53 4.33
N ILE A 10 -10.95 9.91 4.77
CA ILE A 10 -11.25 9.73 6.19
C ILE A 10 -10.17 8.85 6.86
N ILE A 11 -9.82 7.71 6.25
CA ILE A 11 -8.81 6.79 6.82
C ILE A 11 -7.44 7.49 6.95
N ILE A 12 -7.00 8.15 5.88
CA ILE A 12 -5.71 8.86 5.87
C ILE A 12 -5.74 10.04 6.84
N GLY A 13 -6.82 10.83 6.84
CA GLY A 13 -6.97 11.99 7.72
C GLY A 13 -6.94 11.61 9.19
N ILE A 14 -7.68 10.56 9.59
CA ILE A 14 -7.66 10.05 10.97
C ILE A 14 -6.27 9.53 11.33
N ALA A 15 -5.62 8.76 10.44
CA ALA A 15 -4.29 8.22 10.71
C ALA A 15 -3.25 9.34 10.92
N ILE A 16 -3.23 10.33 10.03
CA ILE A 16 -2.34 11.50 10.16
C ILE A 16 -2.68 12.30 11.41
N GLY A 17 -3.97 12.57 11.68
CA GLY A 17 -4.43 13.31 12.86
C GLY A 17 -4.01 12.64 14.18
N ILE A 18 -4.12 11.32 14.29
CA ILE A 18 -3.66 10.57 15.47
C ILE A 18 -2.15 10.72 15.64
N VAL A 19 -1.37 10.56 14.57
CA VAL A 19 0.10 10.62 14.64
C VAL A 19 0.58 12.03 15.03
N THR A 20 -0.03 13.08 14.47
CA THR A 20 0.31 14.48 14.82
C THR A 20 -0.13 14.83 16.24
N ALA A 21 -1.29 14.35 16.69
CA ALA A 21 -1.76 14.57 18.07
C ALA A 21 -0.85 13.92 19.11
N ILE A 22 -0.34 12.71 18.87
CA ILE A 22 0.60 12.03 19.76
C ILE A 22 1.97 12.73 19.79
N ARG A 23 2.35 13.41 18.70
CA ARG A 23 3.63 14.10 18.54
C ARG A 23 3.48 15.61 18.37
N GLN A 24 2.57 16.18 19.11
CA GLN A 24 2.29 17.62 19.09
C GLN A 24 3.57 18.45 19.34
N TYR A 25 3.69 19.56 18.63
CA TYR A 25 4.87 20.47 18.65
C TYR A 25 6.19 19.84 18.21
N SER A 26 6.17 18.67 17.57
CA SER A 26 7.36 18.05 16.98
C SER A 26 7.61 18.55 15.55
N GLY A 27 8.83 18.31 15.06
CA GLY A 27 9.15 18.60 13.64
C GLY A 27 8.20 17.91 12.65
N LEU A 28 7.68 16.73 12.98
CA LEU A 28 6.67 16.04 12.18
C LEU A 28 5.36 16.84 12.14
N ASP A 29 4.89 17.32 13.28
CA ASP A 29 3.65 18.12 13.37
C ASP A 29 3.75 19.39 12.52
N TYR A 30 4.87 20.10 12.59
CA TYR A 30 5.10 21.28 11.74
C TYR A 30 5.12 20.94 10.24
N VAL A 31 5.80 19.86 9.84
CA VAL A 31 5.87 19.43 8.43
C VAL A 31 4.48 19.03 7.93
N VAL A 32 3.73 18.23 8.68
CA VAL A 32 2.38 17.81 8.29
C VAL A 32 1.44 19.01 8.20
N THR A 33 1.47 19.90 9.19
CA THR A 33 0.66 21.12 9.18
C THR A 33 1.00 22.00 7.97
N PHE A 34 2.29 22.20 7.69
CA PHE A 34 2.72 22.94 6.50
C PHE A 34 2.20 22.31 5.20
N LEU A 35 2.30 20.97 5.06
CA LEU A 35 1.81 20.28 3.87
C LEU A 35 0.29 20.37 3.73
N ILE A 36 -0.47 20.26 4.84
CA ILE A 36 -1.93 20.43 4.82
C ILE A 36 -2.28 21.83 4.29
N PHE A 37 -1.68 22.89 4.82
CA PHE A 37 -1.93 24.26 4.35
C PHE A 37 -1.49 24.45 2.91
N LEU A 38 -0.34 23.89 2.51
CA LEU A 38 0.14 23.95 1.14
C LEU A 38 -0.88 23.29 0.18
N PHE A 39 -1.32 22.07 0.45
CA PHE A 39 -2.29 21.38 -0.39
C PHE A 39 -3.67 22.04 -0.38
N PHE A 40 -4.11 22.56 0.76
CA PHE A 40 -5.37 23.28 0.87
C PHE A 40 -5.35 24.61 0.08
N SER A 41 -4.20 25.26 -0.02
CA SER A 41 -4.05 26.50 -0.77
C SER A 41 -4.00 26.31 -2.29
N LEU A 42 -3.76 25.08 -2.77
CA LEU A 42 -3.67 24.80 -4.20
C LEU A 42 -5.08 24.76 -4.83
N PRO A 43 -5.32 25.53 -5.90
CA PRO A 43 -6.56 25.39 -6.65
C PRO A 43 -6.69 23.97 -7.23
N VAL A 44 -7.84 23.33 -7.07
CA VAL A 44 -8.10 21.94 -7.49
C VAL A 44 -7.81 21.74 -8.98
N PHE A 45 -8.14 22.72 -9.84
CA PHE A 45 -7.85 22.62 -11.28
C PHE A 45 -6.34 22.58 -11.57
N TRP A 46 -5.55 23.32 -10.80
CA TRP A 46 -4.09 23.32 -10.94
C TRP A 46 -3.48 21.99 -10.49
N ALA A 47 -3.94 21.47 -9.35
CA ALA A 47 -3.57 20.13 -8.89
C ALA A 47 -3.95 19.05 -9.93
N ALA A 48 -5.12 19.15 -10.56
CA ALA A 48 -5.54 18.25 -11.63
C ALA A 48 -4.61 18.28 -12.84
N VAL A 49 -4.17 19.45 -13.27
CA VAL A 49 -3.22 19.61 -14.38
C VAL A 49 -1.87 18.98 -14.05
N LEU A 50 -1.34 19.23 -12.84
CA LEU A 50 -0.09 18.64 -12.40
C LEU A 50 -0.18 17.11 -12.30
N LEU A 51 -1.25 16.57 -11.71
CA LEU A 51 -1.46 15.13 -11.63
C LEU A 51 -1.56 14.50 -13.02
N LYS A 52 -2.30 15.13 -13.94
CA LYS A 52 -2.40 14.67 -15.33
C LYS A 52 -1.04 14.66 -16.02
N GLU A 53 -0.26 15.73 -15.88
CA GLU A 53 1.05 15.85 -16.52
C GLU A 53 2.05 14.83 -15.95
N TYR A 54 2.22 14.81 -14.63
CA TYR A 54 3.28 14.00 -13.99
C TYR A 54 2.88 12.54 -13.80
N MET A 55 1.69 12.26 -13.28
CA MET A 55 1.24 10.89 -13.03
C MET A 55 0.56 10.26 -14.25
N GLY A 56 -0.09 11.06 -15.09
CA GLY A 56 -0.71 10.55 -16.33
C GLY A 56 0.29 10.47 -17.48
N ILE A 57 0.71 11.61 -18.03
CA ILE A 57 1.46 11.67 -19.27
C ILE A 57 2.89 11.17 -19.08
N ARG A 58 3.66 11.79 -18.19
CA ARG A 58 5.08 11.45 -18.01
C ARG A 58 5.28 10.02 -17.49
N PHE A 59 4.41 9.55 -16.59
CA PHE A 59 4.47 8.16 -16.14
C PHE A 59 4.17 7.18 -17.28
N ASN A 60 3.16 7.47 -18.12
CA ASN A 60 2.82 6.63 -19.27
C ASN A 60 3.95 6.57 -20.30
N ASP A 61 4.70 7.65 -20.48
CA ASP A 61 5.84 7.65 -21.39
C ASP A 61 7.05 6.94 -20.77
N TRP A 62 7.31 7.16 -19.48
CA TRP A 62 8.38 6.50 -18.74
C TRP A 62 8.19 4.97 -18.64
N ILE A 63 6.97 4.45 -18.41
CA ILE A 63 6.74 3.00 -18.24
C ILE A 63 7.02 2.20 -19.53
N ARG A 64 7.04 2.85 -20.69
CA ARG A 64 7.39 2.21 -21.96
C ARG A 64 8.87 1.85 -22.06
N SER A 65 9.72 2.71 -21.54
CA SER A 65 11.17 2.54 -21.43
C SER A 65 11.64 3.06 -20.09
N PRO A 66 11.45 2.28 -18.99
CA PRO A 66 11.82 2.74 -17.67
C PRO A 66 13.33 2.98 -17.58
N GLU A 67 13.71 4.20 -17.28
CA GLU A 67 15.09 4.59 -17.02
C GLU A 67 15.23 5.08 -15.58
N LEU A 68 16.33 4.70 -14.94
CA LEU A 68 16.62 5.13 -13.58
C LEU A 68 17.13 6.57 -13.59
N ASN A 69 16.30 7.49 -13.11
CA ASN A 69 16.68 8.87 -12.92
C ASN A 69 17.41 9.03 -11.58
N TRP A 70 18.74 8.95 -11.59
CA TRP A 70 19.57 9.08 -10.40
C TRP A 70 19.35 10.39 -9.62
N PRO A 71 19.31 11.58 -10.24
CA PRO A 71 18.98 12.82 -9.54
C PRO A 71 17.66 12.77 -8.78
N LEU A 72 16.60 12.21 -9.40
CA LEU A 72 15.31 12.07 -8.75
C LEU A 72 15.37 11.09 -7.58
N LEU A 73 16.00 9.92 -7.77
CA LEU A 73 16.13 8.91 -6.71
C LEU A 73 16.93 9.44 -5.52
N ILE A 74 18.03 10.15 -5.78
CA ILE A 74 18.82 10.81 -4.72
C ILE A 74 17.98 11.88 -4.01
N GLY A 75 17.24 12.69 -4.74
CA GLY A 75 16.34 13.70 -4.17
C GLY A 75 15.30 13.09 -3.23
N VAL A 76 14.64 12.01 -3.66
CA VAL A 76 13.67 11.25 -2.84
C VAL A 76 14.35 10.64 -1.60
N ALA A 77 15.54 10.05 -1.75
CA ALA A 77 16.29 9.46 -0.65
C ALA A 77 16.68 10.50 0.40
N VAL A 78 17.16 11.69 -0.03
CA VAL A 78 17.51 12.79 0.85
C VAL A 78 16.27 13.33 1.58
N LEU A 79 15.18 13.62 0.85
CA LEU A 79 13.94 14.12 1.44
C LEU A 79 13.37 13.13 2.47
N ALA A 80 13.27 11.86 2.13
CA ALA A 80 12.78 10.84 3.06
C ALA A 80 13.70 10.69 4.28
N GLY A 81 15.01 10.74 4.09
CA GLY A 81 15.98 10.75 5.19
C GLY A 81 15.79 11.92 6.13
N LEU A 82 15.60 13.14 5.58
CA LEU A 82 15.33 14.36 6.35
C LEU A 82 14.01 14.27 7.13
N VAL A 83 12.94 13.76 6.49
CA VAL A 83 11.65 13.60 7.15
C VAL A 83 11.76 12.56 8.28
N LEU A 84 12.34 11.38 8.01
CA LEU A 84 12.44 10.33 9.02
C LEU A 84 13.32 10.74 10.22
N GLN A 85 14.44 11.41 9.99
CA GLN A 85 15.26 11.91 11.10
C GLN A 85 14.53 12.97 11.95
N ALA A 86 13.69 13.81 11.31
CA ALA A 86 12.87 14.78 12.03
C ALA A 86 11.78 14.09 12.86
N VAL A 87 11.17 13.02 12.32
CA VAL A 87 10.15 12.23 13.00
C VAL A 87 10.71 11.45 14.19
N MET A 88 11.88 10.82 14.03
CA MET A 88 12.43 9.92 15.06
C MET A 88 13.09 10.65 16.23
N ALA A 89 13.45 11.92 16.06
CA ALA A 89 14.11 12.75 17.07
C ALA A 89 15.34 12.05 17.72
N GLY A 90 16.04 12.72 18.62
CA GLY A 90 17.18 12.13 19.34
C GLY A 90 18.45 12.97 19.19
N ASP A 91 19.58 12.43 19.67
CA ASP A 91 20.90 13.05 19.57
C ASP A 91 21.42 13.07 18.12
N LEU A 92 22.44 13.85 17.87
CA LEU A 92 22.99 14.07 16.53
C LEU A 92 23.42 12.76 15.86
N ARG A 93 24.01 11.83 16.63
CA ARG A 93 24.45 10.52 16.13
C ARG A 93 23.27 9.67 15.65
N ARG A 94 22.20 9.64 16.41
CA ARG A 94 20.97 8.90 16.05
C ARG A 94 20.31 9.49 14.81
N ARG A 95 20.24 10.82 14.73
CA ARG A 95 19.71 11.52 13.55
C ARG A 95 20.52 11.24 12.29
N ALA A 96 21.84 11.33 12.37
CA ALA A 96 22.73 11.04 11.24
C ALA A 96 22.61 9.57 10.79
N PHE A 97 22.53 8.62 11.74
CA PHE A 97 22.32 7.22 11.43
C PHE A 97 20.95 6.98 10.75
N THR A 98 19.87 7.57 11.28
CA THR A 98 18.51 7.44 10.69
C THR A 98 18.49 8.00 9.27
N PHE A 99 19.08 9.18 9.06
CA PHE A 99 19.19 9.78 7.73
C PHE A 99 19.97 8.87 6.77
N GLY A 100 21.17 8.47 7.14
CA GLY A 100 22.04 7.64 6.30
C GLY A 100 21.42 6.27 5.99
N ALA A 101 20.84 5.59 6.99
CA ALA A 101 20.19 4.30 6.81
C ALA A 101 18.95 4.40 5.89
N THR A 102 18.15 5.45 6.05
CA THR A 102 16.98 5.67 5.19
C THR A 102 17.40 5.99 3.75
N ALA A 103 18.36 6.88 3.57
CA ALA A 103 18.85 7.23 2.25
C ALA A 103 19.49 6.02 1.54
N ALA A 104 20.34 5.26 2.23
CA ALA A 104 20.94 4.03 1.70
C ALA A 104 19.87 2.98 1.34
N PHE A 105 18.85 2.79 2.19
CA PHE A 105 17.76 1.87 1.92
C PHE A 105 16.99 2.26 0.65
N ILE A 106 16.63 3.53 0.48
CA ILE A 106 15.89 4.00 -0.70
C ILE A 106 16.72 3.88 -1.97
N LEU A 107 18.00 4.24 -1.93
CA LEU A 107 18.89 4.12 -3.06
C LEU A 107 19.08 2.65 -3.48
N LEU A 108 19.31 1.76 -2.51
CA LEU A 108 19.46 0.33 -2.75
C LEU A 108 18.16 -0.29 -3.27
N ALA A 109 17.04 -0.02 -2.61
CA ALA A 109 15.73 -0.53 -3.02
C ALA A 109 15.35 -0.03 -4.41
N GLY A 110 15.54 1.25 -4.70
CA GLY A 110 15.31 1.83 -6.03
C GLY A 110 16.16 1.17 -7.10
N TRP A 111 17.45 1.01 -6.85
CA TRP A 111 18.35 0.31 -7.78
C TRP A 111 17.96 -1.15 -8.00
N VAL A 112 17.65 -1.89 -6.94
CA VAL A 112 17.21 -3.30 -7.04
C VAL A 112 15.92 -3.41 -7.86
N LEU A 113 14.93 -2.55 -7.62
CA LEU A 113 13.68 -2.56 -8.38
C LEU A 113 13.90 -2.34 -9.88
N PHE A 114 14.89 -1.53 -10.25
CA PHE A 114 15.28 -1.39 -11.66
C PHE A 114 16.08 -2.59 -12.16
N ALA A 115 17.00 -3.12 -11.39
CA ALA A 115 17.83 -4.26 -11.78
C ALA A 115 16.99 -5.53 -12.06
N VAL A 116 15.88 -5.72 -11.34
CA VAL A 116 14.96 -6.86 -11.54
C VAL A 116 13.81 -6.56 -12.52
N ASP A 117 13.84 -5.41 -13.21
CA ASP A 117 12.76 -4.94 -14.13
C ASP A 117 11.36 -5.00 -13.49
N PHE A 118 11.28 -4.65 -12.20
CA PHE A 118 10.05 -4.71 -11.42
C PHE A 118 8.92 -3.87 -12.04
N TRP A 119 9.23 -2.75 -12.65
CA TRP A 119 8.23 -1.82 -13.20
C TRP A 119 7.42 -2.40 -14.36
N ARG A 120 8.01 -3.31 -15.13
CA ARG A 120 7.35 -4.00 -16.24
C ARG A 120 6.85 -5.39 -15.87
N HIS A 121 7.56 -6.06 -14.97
CA HIS A 121 7.30 -7.43 -14.54
C HIS A 121 7.25 -7.51 -13.00
N PRO A 122 6.31 -6.78 -12.35
CA PRO A 122 6.22 -6.82 -10.91
C PRO A 122 5.79 -8.21 -10.44
N GLN A 123 6.47 -8.70 -9.40
CA GLN A 123 6.15 -9.96 -8.74
C GLN A 123 6.45 -9.83 -7.24
N MET A 124 5.58 -10.37 -6.40
CA MET A 124 5.85 -10.43 -4.96
C MET A 124 6.37 -11.80 -4.54
N GLY A 125 5.74 -12.86 -4.99
CA GLY A 125 6.08 -14.22 -4.62
C GLY A 125 5.84 -14.57 -3.14
N PRO A 126 6.04 -15.85 -2.76
CA PRO A 126 5.69 -16.34 -1.42
C PRO A 126 6.56 -15.74 -0.30
N VAL A 127 7.81 -15.40 -0.60
CA VAL A 127 8.72 -14.80 0.40
C VAL A 127 8.26 -13.41 0.79
N VAL A 128 7.87 -12.58 -0.18
CA VAL A 128 7.34 -11.24 0.08
C VAL A 128 6.01 -11.32 0.81
N GLN A 129 5.14 -12.27 0.44
CA GLN A 129 3.88 -12.52 1.15
C GLN A 129 4.12 -12.91 2.62
N LEU A 130 5.10 -13.75 2.90
CA LEU A 130 5.49 -14.10 4.27
C LEU A 130 5.98 -12.87 5.05
N VAL A 131 6.85 -12.05 4.45
CA VAL A 131 7.38 -10.84 5.08
C VAL A 131 6.24 -9.84 5.36
N ILE A 132 5.32 -9.63 4.42
CA ILE A 132 4.14 -8.78 4.61
C ILE A 132 3.29 -9.30 5.77
N GLY A 133 3.02 -10.61 5.81
CA GLY A 133 2.23 -11.23 6.88
C GLY A 133 2.86 -11.06 8.26
N LEU A 134 4.16 -11.30 8.38
CA LEU A 134 4.90 -11.10 9.62
C LEU A 134 4.92 -9.63 10.04
N ALA A 135 5.21 -8.72 9.10
CA ALA A 135 5.21 -7.28 9.36
C ALA A 135 3.81 -6.78 9.79
N ALA A 136 2.76 -7.26 9.13
CA ALA A 136 1.37 -6.92 9.48
C ALA A 136 1.01 -7.43 10.88
N ALA A 137 1.35 -8.68 11.22
CA ALA A 137 1.06 -9.26 12.53
C ALA A 137 1.79 -8.53 13.66
N VAL A 138 3.08 -8.28 13.48
CA VAL A 138 3.90 -7.54 14.45
C VAL A 138 3.45 -6.08 14.56
N GLY A 139 3.24 -5.41 13.44
CA GLY A 139 2.81 -4.01 13.38
C GLY A 139 1.42 -3.80 14.00
N ALA A 140 0.43 -4.61 13.62
CA ALA A 140 -0.91 -4.56 14.21
C ALA A 140 -0.88 -4.80 15.73
N THR A 141 -0.10 -5.80 16.17
CA THR A 141 0.05 -6.07 17.61
C THR A 141 0.71 -4.90 18.33
N ALA A 142 1.78 -4.33 17.78
CA ALA A 142 2.51 -3.21 18.38
C ALA A 142 1.60 -1.99 18.57
N VAL A 143 0.77 -1.69 17.58
CA VAL A 143 -0.13 -0.52 17.62
C VAL A 143 -1.33 -0.75 18.53
N ILE A 144 -1.94 -1.94 18.52
CA ILE A 144 -3.23 -2.19 19.20
C ILE A 144 -3.03 -2.53 20.68
N SER A 145 -2.00 -3.30 21.04
CA SER A 145 -1.85 -3.79 22.42
C SER A 145 -0.42 -3.77 22.96
N GLY A 146 0.53 -3.37 22.13
CA GLY A 146 1.96 -3.48 22.43
C GLY A 146 2.48 -4.92 22.29
N LEU A 147 3.76 -5.06 21.92
CA LEU A 147 4.41 -6.36 21.66
C LEU A 147 4.54 -7.26 22.89
N ARG A 148 4.35 -6.73 24.09
CA ARG A 148 4.35 -7.52 25.33
C ARG A 148 3.13 -8.44 25.47
N ASN A 149 2.04 -8.14 24.78
CA ASN A 149 0.82 -8.96 24.80
C ASN A 149 0.98 -10.17 23.86
N ARG A 150 1.53 -11.25 24.41
CA ARG A 150 1.84 -12.46 23.65
C ARG A 150 0.61 -13.17 23.07
N SER A 151 -0.57 -13.05 23.71
CA SER A 151 -1.80 -13.68 23.20
C SER A 151 -2.28 -12.98 21.91
N VAL A 152 -2.24 -11.66 21.86
CA VAL A 152 -2.56 -10.88 20.68
C VAL A 152 -1.56 -11.14 19.56
N LEU A 153 -0.25 -11.15 19.88
CA LEU A 153 0.80 -11.46 18.90
C LEU A 153 0.64 -12.88 18.32
N LYS A 154 0.34 -13.88 19.16
CA LYS A 154 0.08 -15.25 18.70
C LYS A 154 -1.12 -15.30 17.75
N ALA A 155 -2.22 -14.64 18.10
CA ALA A 155 -3.41 -14.60 17.25
C ALA A 155 -3.10 -13.96 15.88
N ALA A 156 -2.40 -12.83 15.85
CA ALA A 156 -2.00 -12.15 14.62
C ALA A 156 -1.04 -13.00 13.77
N LEU A 157 -0.04 -13.66 14.38
CA LEU A 157 0.91 -14.54 13.67
C LEU A 157 0.21 -15.78 13.09
N VAL A 158 -0.72 -16.40 13.85
CA VAL A 158 -1.53 -17.52 13.33
C VAL A 158 -2.39 -17.05 12.16
N THR A 159 -2.97 -15.86 12.25
CA THR A 159 -3.72 -15.27 11.14
C THR A 159 -2.84 -15.03 9.91
N ALA A 160 -1.61 -14.54 10.09
CA ALA A 160 -0.65 -14.39 9.00
C ALA A 160 -0.28 -15.74 8.36
N ALA A 161 -0.08 -16.78 9.16
CA ALA A 161 0.19 -18.14 8.67
C ALA A 161 -0.99 -18.69 7.87
N ILE A 162 -2.23 -18.49 8.36
CA ILE A 162 -3.46 -18.86 7.62
C ILE A 162 -3.55 -18.05 6.32
N GLY A 163 -3.20 -16.77 6.33
CA GLY A 163 -3.13 -15.93 5.13
C GLY A 163 -2.15 -16.47 4.09
N LEU A 164 -0.99 -16.98 4.52
CA LEU A 164 -0.03 -17.61 3.62
C LEU A 164 -0.55 -18.94 3.04
N VAL A 165 -1.25 -19.74 3.86
CA VAL A 165 -1.94 -20.95 3.36
C VAL A 165 -3.03 -20.57 2.36
N ALA A 166 -3.83 -19.55 2.66
CA ALA A 166 -4.86 -19.03 1.77
C ALA A 166 -4.27 -18.55 0.44
N TYR A 167 -3.09 -17.90 0.45
CA TYR A 167 -2.39 -17.52 -0.76
C TYR A 167 -2.17 -18.69 -1.70
N TYR A 168 -1.65 -19.82 -1.20
CA TYR A 168 -1.46 -21.02 -2.03
C TYR A 168 -2.78 -21.68 -2.43
N ALA A 169 -3.72 -21.79 -1.50
CA ALA A 169 -5.00 -22.45 -1.74
C ALA A 169 -5.86 -21.71 -2.77
N THR A 170 -5.85 -20.39 -2.76
CA THR A 170 -6.67 -19.56 -3.66
C THR A 170 -5.96 -19.20 -4.96
N TYR A 171 -4.64 -19.42 -5.08
CA TYR A 171 -3.86 -19.02 -6.24
C TYR A 171 -4.44 -19.54 -7.56
N GLY A 172 -4.68 -20.86 -7.66
CA GLY A 172 -5.24 -21.48 -8.86
C GLY A 172 -6.69 -21.05 -9.16
N LEU A 173 -7.48 -20.83 -8.12
CA LEU A 173 -8.87 -20.39 -8.23
C LEU A 173 -8.96 -18.95 -8.77
N LEU A 174 -8.17 -18.04 -8.20
CA LEU A 174 -8.10 -16.64 -8.61
C LEU A 174 -7.41 -16.45 -9.97
N TRP A 175 -6.62 -17.44 -10.40
CA TRP A 175 -6.03 -17.44 -11.74
C TRP A 175 -7.03 -17.88 -12.82
N ARG A 176 -7.79 -18.95 -12.58
CA ARG A 176 -8.65 -19.57 -13.60
C ARG A 176 -10.04 -18.95 -13.71
N THR A 177 -10.67 -18.66 -12.58
CA THR A 177 -12.08 -18.24 -12.52
C THR A 177 -12.29 -17.03 -11.60
N PRO A 178 -11.51 -15.92 -11.77
CA PRO A 178 -11.70 -14.75 -10.93
C PRO A 178 -13.04 -14.08 -11.23
N SER A 179 -13.75 -13.69 -10.17
CA SER A 179 -14.96 -12.89 -10.26
C SER A 179 -15.11 -11.98 -9.03
N ALA A 180 -15.89 -10.91 -9.16
CA ALA A 180 -16.17 -10.01 -8.04
C ALA A 180 -16.88 -10.73 -6.89
N LEU A 181 -17.80 -11.65 -7.19
CA LEU A 181 -18.51 -12.45 -6.19
C LEU A 181 -17.55 -13.38 -5.44
N LEU A 182 -16.62 -14.02 -6.14
CA LEU A 182 -15.60 -14.86 -5.53
C LEU A 182 -14.71 -14.05 -4.58
N LEU A 183 -14.24 -12.89 -5.00
CA LEU A 183 -13.44 -12.00 -4.15
C LEU A 183 -14.21 -11.56 -2.90
N ALA A 184 -15.48 -11.19 -3.05
CA ALA A 184 -16.33 -10.84 -1.93
C ALA A 184 -16.51 -12.03 -0.97
N GLY A 185 -16.77 -13.23 -1.47
CA GLY A 185 -16.90 -14.45 -0.68
C GLY A 185 -15.62 -14.79 0.09
N LEU A 186 -14.46 -14.74 -0.58
CA LEU A 186 -13.16 -14.94 0.07
C LEU A 186 -12.88 -13.86 1.13
N GLY A 187 -13.26 -12.61 0.87
CA GLY A 187 -13.15 -11.52 1.84
C GLY A 187 -13.99 -11.77 3.09
N VAL A 188 -15.23 -12.25 2.95
CA VAL A 188 -16.08 -12.62 4.08
C VAL A 188 -15.47 -13.78 4.88
N ILE A 189 -14.99 -14.83 4.21
CA ILE A 189 -14.31 -15.96 4.87
C ILE A 189 -13.10 -15.48 5.65
N LEU A 190 -12.28 -14.61 5.05
CA LEU A 190 -11.10 -14.03 5.65
C LEU A 190 -11.42 -13.26 6.96
N VAL A 191 -12.48 -12.45 6.94
CA VAL A 191 -12.96 -11.72 8.11
C VAL A 191 -13.44 -12.68 9.20
N LEU A 192 -14.25 -13.68 8.85
CA LEU A 192 -14.77 -14.68 9.80
C LEU A 192 -13.63 -15.48 10.44
N VAL A 193 -12.66 -15.92 9.66
CA VAL A 193 -11.47 -16.63 10.17
C VAL A 193 -10.67 -15.75 11.11
N ALA A 194 -10.44 -14.48 10.78
CA ALA A 194 -9.73 -13.55 11.64
C ALA A 194 -10.44 -13.32 13.00
N ILE A 195 -11.77 -13.18 12.98
CA ILE A 195 -12.59 -13.07 14.19
C ILE A 195 -12.47 -14.34 15.03
N LEU A 196 -12.56 -15.50 14.40
CA LEU A 196 -12.47 -16.80 15.07
C LEU A 196 -11.11 -16.98 15.75
N VAL A 197 -10.01 -16.77 15.01
CA VAL A 197 -8.65 -16.88 15.52
C VAL A 197 -8.42 -15.89 16.68
N GLY A 198 -8.84 -14.63 16.52
CA GLY A 198 -8.73 -13.61 17.55
C GLY A 198 -9.50 -13.98 18.82
N ARG A 199 -10.69 -14.55 18.72
CA ARG A 199 -11.50 -15.02 19.87
C ARG A 199 -10.89 -16.23 20.56
N LEU A 200 -10.39 -17.20 19.79
CA LEU A 200 -9.83 -18.44 20.34
C LEU A 200 -8.48 -18.22 21.03
N LEU A 201 -7.61 -17.40 20.44
CA LEU A 201 -6.24 -17.21 20.93
C LEU A 201 -6.05 -15.95 21.79
N GLY A 202 -7.04 -15.06 21.82
CA GLY A 202 -6.95 -13.76 22.51
C GLY A 202 -6.92 -13.82 24.03
N GLY A 203 -7.31 -14.95 24.65
CA GLY A 203 -7.35 -15.09 26.10
C GLY A 203 -8.17 -13.97 26.77
N PHE A 204 -7.57 -13.24 27.70
CA PHE A 204 -8.20 -12.09 28.36
C PHE A 204 -8.29 -10.84 27.46
N SER A 205 -7.48 -10.77 26.38
CA SER A 205 -7.41 -9.65 25.44
C SER A 205 -8.15 -9.92 24.12
N LYS A 206 -9.30 -10.60 24.16
CA LYS A 206 -10.05 -11.04 22.96
C LYS A 206 -10.33 -9.90 22.00
N GLY A 207 -10.76 -8.74 22.46
CA GLY A 207 -11.05 -7.58 21.61
C GLY A 207 -9.82 -7.13 20.82
N SER A 208 -8.71 -6.90 21.50
CA SER A 208 -7.45 -6.51 20.86
C SER A 208 -6.90 -7.59 19.91
N ALA A 209 -7.07 -8.87 20.25
CA ALA A 209 -6.65 -9.99 19.43
C ALA A 209 -7.49 -10.08 18.13
N VAL A 210 -8.81 -9.89 18.23
CA VAL A 210 -9.70 -9.82 17.06
C VAL A 210 -9.30 -8.65 16.16
N SER A 211 -9.09 -7.46 16.72
CA SER A 211 -8.68 -6.29 15.93
C SER A 211 -7.33 -6.51 15.24
N ALA A 212 -6.33 -7.05 15.94
CA ALA A 212 -5.02 -7.34 15.36
C ALA A 212 -5.10 -8.42 14.26
N SER A 213 -5.88 -9.48 14.48
CA SER A 213 -6.12 -10.52 13.48
C SER A 213 -6.86 -9.97 12.26
N LEU A 214 -7.87 -9.10 12.43
CA LEU A 214 -8.57 -8.45 11.32
C LEU A 214 -7.64 -7.58 10.47
N VAL A 215 -6.84 -6.73 11.11
CA VAL A 215 -5.86 -5.89 10.39
C VAL A 215 -4.86 -6.76 9.62
N THR A 216 -4.32 -7.80 10.27
CA THR A 216 -3.38 -8.74 9.63
C THR A 216 -4.03 -9.46 8.44
N ALA A 217 -5.26 -9.96 8.61
CA ALA A 217 -5.99 -10.66 7.58
C ALA A 217 -6.30 -9.73 6.39
N LEU A 218 -6.75 -8.51 6.64
CA LEU A 218 -7.02 -7.53 5.58
C LEU A 218 -5.76 -7.20 4.78
N ILE A 219 -4.62 -6.97 5.45
CA ILE A 219 -3.35 -6.73 4.79
C ILE A 219 -2.94 -7.93 3.92
N MET A 220 -3.08 -9.16 4.43
CA MET A 220 -2.81 -10.38 3.66
C MET A 220 -3.75 -10.54 2.47
N GLY A 221 -5.04 -10.26 2.65
CA GLY A 221 -6.01 -10.30 1.55
C GLY A 221 -5.68 -9.30 0.44
N VAL A 222 -5.34 -8.07 0.82
CA VAL A 222 -4.88 -7.04 -0.13
C VAL A 222 -3.60 -7.48 -0.84
N ALA A 223 -2.65 -8.08 -0.12
CA ALA A 223 -1.40 -8.56 -0.70
C ALA A 223 -1.63 -9.71 -1.70
N ILE A 224 -2.56 -10.63 -1.44
CA ILE A 224 -2.95 -11.69 -2.39
C ILE A 224 -3.56 -11.10 -3.66
N VAL A 225 -4.46 -10.13 -3.53
CA VAL A 225 -5.06 -9.44 -4.68
C VAL A 225 -3.99 -8.67 -5.46
N ALA A 226 -3.11 -7.95 -4.76
CA ALA A 226 -2.02 -7.20 -5.37
C ALA A 226 -1.06 -8.10 -6.17
N GLU A 227 -0.74 -9.29 -5.68
CA GLU A 227 0.05 -10.30 -6.41
C GLU A 227 -0.60 -10.64 -7.75
N HIS A 228 -1.91 -10.90 -7.78
CA HIS A 228 -2.62 -11.20 -9.03
C HIS A 228 -2.64 -10.00 -9.98
N LEU A 229 -2.83 -8.79 -9.46
CA LEU A 229 -2.74 -7.57 -10.28
C LEU A 229 -1.34 -7.38 -10.86
N MET A 230 -0.29 -7.62 -10.08
CA MET A 230 1.10 -7.56 -10.52
C MET A 230 1.39 -8.59 -11.60
N ASN A 231 0.93 -9.83 -11.44
CA ASN A 231 1.13 -10.90 -12.42
C ASN A 231 0.42 -10.61 -13.76
N TYR A 232 -0.70 -9.89 -13.75
CA TYR A 232 -1.41 -9.47 -14.97
C TYR A 232 -0.97 -8.10 -15.50
N TRP A 233 -0.11 -7.38 -14.79
CA TRP A 233 0.41 -6.08 -15.22
C TRP A 233 1.12 -6.09 -16.57
N PRO A 234 2.02 -7.05 -16.89
CA PRO A 234 2.65 -7.13 -18.21
C PRO A 234 1.62 -7.35 -19.34
N THR A 235 0.58 -8.17 -19.09
CA THR A 235 -0.51 -8.39 -20.04
C THR A 235 -1.33 -7.12 -20.24
N PHE A 236 -1.61 -6.40 -19.16
CA PHE A 236 -2.31 -5.11 -19.20
C PHE A 236 -1.51 -4.08 -20.01
N LEU A 237 -0.19 -3.98 -19.82
CA LEU A 237 0.66 -3.08 -20.60
C LEU A 237 0.72 -3.41 -22.09
N LYS A 238 0.57 -4.69 -22.48
CA LYS A 238 0.44 -5.08 -23.88
C LYS A 238 -0.86 -4.62 -24.51
N VAL A 239 -1.97 -4.71 -23.76
CA VAL A 239 -3.30 -4.26 -24.22
C VAL A 239 -3.39 -2.73 -24.18
N LYS A 240 -2.83 -2.11 -23.14
CA LYS A 240 -2.87 -0.67 -22.91
C LYS A 240 -1.49 -0.13 -22.55
N PRO A 241 -0.67 0.22 -23.58
CA PRO A 241 0.70 0.71 -23.37
C PRO A 241 0.79 2.03 -22.58
N ARG A 242 -0.32 2.75 -22.43
CA ARG A 242 -0.51 3.91 -21.56
C ARG A 242 -1.48 3.54 -20.43
N PRO A 243 -1.00 2.95 -19.33
CA PRO A 243 -1.86 2.38 -18.31
C PRO A 243 -2.73 3.42 -17.60
N ILE A 244 -2.20 4.60 -17.30
CA ILE A 244 -2.97 5.64 -16.60
C ILE A 244 -3.80 6.41 -17.62
N SER A 245 -5.12 6.33 -17.46
CA SER A 245 -6.06 7.05 -18.31
C SER A 245 -6.18 8.50 -17.83
N THR A 246 -6.16 9.42 -18.80
CA THR A 246 -6.39 10.84 -18.58
C THR A 246 -7.82 11.25 -18.98
N ILE A 247 -8.59 10.34 -19.57
CA ILE A 247 -9.95 10.56 -20.08
C ILE A 247 -10.75 9.26 -19.93
N GLY A 248 -12.01 9.37 -19.51
CA GLY A 248 -12.96 8.26 -19.46
C GLY A 248 -12.99 7.52 -18.12
N SER A 249 -13.93 6.59 -17.99
CA SER A 249 -14.15 5.77 -16.79
C SER A 249 -13.98 4.27 -17.04
N GLY A 250 -13.74 3.83 -18.26
CA GLY A 250 -13.50 2.47 -18.71
C GLY A 250 -13.08 2.45 -20.17
N THR A 251 -12.22 1.51 -20.58
CA THR A 251 -11.92 1.31 -22.00
C THR A 251 -13.15 0.62 -22.64
N PRO A 252 -13.81 1.26 -23.62
CA PRO A 252 -14.97 0.65 -24.27
C PRO A 252 -14.61 -0.69 -24.90
N ASN A 253 -15.51 -1.67 -24.78
CA ASN A 253 -15.40 -2.99 -25.40
C ASN A 253 -14.08 -3.74 -25.08
N LEU A 254 -13.55 -3.56 -23.87
CA LEU A 254 -12.40 -4.31 -23.42
C LEU A 254 -12.82 -5.74 -23.07
N ASP A 255 -12.72 -6.65 -24.04
CA ASP A 255 -12.89 -8.10 -23.81
C ASP A 255 -11.52 -8.70 -23.40
N ALA A 256 -11.30 -8.78 -22.10
CA ALA A 256 -10.04 -9.23 -21.53
C ALA A 256 -10.28 -9.98 -20.21
N HIS A 257 -9.25 -10.66 -19.73
CA HIS A 257 -9.31 -11.36 -18.45
C HIS A 257 -9.70 -10.40 -17.30
N PHE A 258 -10.43 -10.90 -16.31
CA PHE A 258 -10.96 -10.15 -15.17
C PHE A 258 -9.94 -9.20 -14.54
N TRP A 259 -8.70 -9.65 -14.31
CA TRP A 259 -7.66 -8.84 -13.68
C TRP A 259 -7.19 -7.68 -14.57
N VAL A 260 -7.18 -7.87 -15.89
CA VAL A 260 -6.86 -6.80 -16.86
C VAL A 260 -7.95 -5.72 -16.84
N VAL A 261 -9.22 -6.15 -16.83
CA VAL A 261 -10.38 -5.23 -16.69
C VAL A 261 -10.34 -4.50 -15.36
N PHE A 262 -9.97 -5.21 -14.28
CA PHE A 262 -9.83 -4.62 -12.94
C PHE A 262 -8.72 -3.55 -12.91
N LEU A 263 -7.56 -3.83 -13.51
CA LEU A 263 -6.46 -2.86 -13.67
C LEU A 263 -6.88 -1.65 -14.51
N ASP A 264 -7.60 -1.87 -15.62
CA ASP A 264 -8.09 -0.78 -16.47
C ASP A 264 -9.02 0.16 -15.69
N ARG A 265 -10.00 -0.38 -14.97
CA ARG A 265 -10.91 0.42 -14.15
C ARG A 265 -10.19 1.12 -13.01
N GLY A 266 -9.26 0.44 -12.33
CA GLY A 266 -8.45 1.02 -11.27
C GLY A 266 -7.58 2.18 -11.77
N ALA A 267 -6.92 2.00 -12.90
CA ALA A 267 -6.08 3.03 -13.52
C ALA A 267 -6.88 4.26 -13.97
N GLN A 268 -8.14 4.08 -14.36
CA GLN A 268 -9.02 5.20 -14.73
C GLN A 268 -9.57 5.96 -13.53
N LEU A 269 -9.75 5.27 -12.40
CA LEU A 269 -10.21 5.88 -11.17
C LEU A 269 -9.07 6.55 -10.37
N LEU A 270 -7.80 6.22 -10.67
CA LEU A 270 -6.65 6.64 -9.87
C LEU A 270 -6.53 8.17 -9.76
N LEU A 271 -6.42 8.88 -10.89
CA LEU A 271 -6.24 10.33 -10.89
C LEU A 271 -7.41 11.09 -10.24
N PRO A 272 -8.68 10.78 -10.61
CA PRO A 272 -9.82 11.42 -9.96
C PRO A 272 -9.94 11.11 -8.46
N THR A 273 -9.54 9.92 -8.02
CA THR A 273 -9.59 9.55 -6.59
C THR A 273 -8.55 10.29 -5.77
N ILE A 274 -7.36 10.53 -6.34
CA ILE A 274 -6.29 11.30 -5.66
C ILE A 274 -6.67 12.79 -5.59
N LEU A 275 -7.39 13.29 -6.59
CA LEU A 275 -7.76 14.70 -6.69
C LEU A 275 -8.89 15.09 -5.73
N LEU A 276 -9.83 14.19 -5.46
CA LEU A 276 -10.98 14.40 -4.56
C LEU A 276 -10.61 14.16 -3.10
#